data_d59a5ec0060b38614b061326d809b386
#
_entry.id   d59a5ec0060b38614b061326d809b386
#
_cell.length_a   1.000
_cell.length_b   1.000
_cell.length_c   1.000
_cell.angle_alpha   90.00
_cell.angle_beta   90.00
_cell.angle_gamma   90.00
#
_symmetry.space_group_name_H-M   'P 1'
#
loop_
_entity.id
_entity.type
_entity.pdbx_description
1 polymer ?
#
loop_
_entity_poly.entity_id
_entity_poly.type
_entity_poly.pdbx_seq_one_letter_code
_entity_poly.pdbx_strand_id
1 'polypeptide(L)'
;DGTPEAVFTDPTLDFAQLGIWVPERFRRAEDEITRIRTEDEPAYEPADGTGEPVLTTDDLAIGRGGNAIAEHIGLAFRPGQITALVGANGAGKSTLSLTLAGLLEPVTGRVVAGAALAPDAQHPWPVDWTSRQLASRISYVFQNPEHQFACSSVLGEVMLGPTRTGVDESTAREHGMALLRRFHLDQYAQMNPYTLSGGEKRRLTVAAALAAAPRVLILDEPTFGQDRRTWMQIVRLIHSLRSDGVSIIVVTHDRELVTALGARVVELVPHDAHGEWVAAPQSAPAAHSTDIEVSAVNEREDTIKPASRSPLLASINPVYRLGGAFLASLPLLLSLDWVSASVALGLEVLILMAIGFTPWRIVRSTWPIFIGAPGSALAVLLYGKSGGGTWWHWGWITITDRSAELALATALRILAIGIPAIIAVLGIDATDLADGFSQLLHLPDRFVYGGLAGMRLFSVLQDDWAALTASRRSRGLGDDSKFKSFFPQAFALLVLSIRRSTTLAVAMQARGFGSDEPRSHARVSVVRARDHWFLVVCLLIPVAALTAALCAGTFSFFGN
;
A
#
# COMPACT_ATOMS: atom_id res chain seq x y z
N ASP A 1 -12.15 40.14 15.63
CA ASP A 1 -10.76 39.93 16.05
C ASP A 1 -10.66 40.01 17.57
N GLY A 2 -10.14 38.97 18.20
CA GLY A 2 -9.99 38.90 19.65
C GLY A 2 -9.08 37.77 20.08
N THR A 3 -8.89 37.60 21.38
CA THR A 3 -8.21 36.42 21.92
C THR A 3 -9.03 35.16 21.59
N PRO A 4 -8.42 33.97 21.48
CA PRO A 4 -9.17 32.74 21.27
C PRO A 4 -10.33 32.56 22.25
N GLU A 5 -10.13 32.94 23.53
CA GLU A 5 -11.17 32.93 24.57
C GLU A 5 -12.36 33.83 24.19
N ALA A 6 -12.08 35.08 23.79
CA ALA A 6 -13.13 36.03 23.44
C ALA A 6 -13.92 35.59 22.19
N VAL A 7 -13.25 35.02 21.21
CA VAL A 7 -13.88 34.57 19.96
C VAL A 7 -14.71 33.30 20.15
N PHE A 8 -14.13 32.26 20.76
CA PHE A 8 -14.80 30.96 20.89
C PHE A 8 -15.86 30.92 22.02
N THR A 9 -15.91 31.89 22.93
CA THR A 9 -16.95 31.99 23.95
C THR A 9 -18.05 32.99 23.59
N ASP A 10 -17.97 33.68 22.44
CA ASP A 10 -18.97 34.62 21.99
C ASP A 10 -20.30 33.91 21.70
N PRO A 11 -21.39 34.24 22.45
CA PRO A 11 -22.67 33.56 22.26
C PRO A 11 -23.39 33.96 20.97
N THR A 12 -22.93 35.01 20.28
CA THR A 12 -23.51 35.46 19.01
C THR A 12 -22.98 34.70 17.78
N LEU A 13 -21.88 33.96 17.94
CA LEU A 13 -21.25 33.19 16.88
C LEU A 13 -21.69 31.72 16.96
N ASP A 14 -22.42 31.27 15.95
CA ASP A 14 -22.73 29.86 15.76
C ASP A 14 -21.65 29.20 14.87
N PHE A 15 -20.64 28.66 15.52
CA PHE A 15 -19.52 28.01 14.84
C PHE A 15 -19.93 26.76 14.06
N ALA A 16 -21.03 26.10 14.46
CA ALA A 16 -21.54 24.94 13.74
C ALA A 16 -22.13 25.34 12.39
N GLN A 17 -22.93 26.42 12.36
CA GLN A 17 -23.44 26.97 11.11
C GLN A 17 -22.33 27.50 10.19
N LEU A 18 -21.25 28.04 10.78
CA LEU A 18 -20.09 28.52 10.04
C LEU A 18 -19.18 27.39 9.56
N GLY A 19 -19.39 26.15 9.98
CA GLY A 19 -18.55 25.01 9.61
C GLY A 19 -17.16 25.01 10.26
N ILE A 20 -16.99 25.73 11.36
CA ILE A 20 -15.70 25.90 12.04
C ILE A 20 -15.55 24.88 13.17
N TRP A 21 -14.39 24.25 13.25
CA TRP A 21 -14.02 23.40 14.36
C TRP A 21 -13.63 24.24 15.57
N VAL A 22 -14.34 24.06 16.67
CA VAL A 22 -14.02 24.71 17.93
C VAL A 22 -13.07 23.82 18.72
N PRO A 23 -11.92 24.35 19.23
CA PRO A 23 -11.01 23.59 20.07
C PRO A 23 -11.72 23.02 21.31
N GLU A 24 -11.33 21.82 21.72
CA GLU A 24 -12.01 21.01 22.75
C GLU A 24 -12.24 21.80 24.08
N ARG A 25 -11.25 22.61 24.47
CA ARG A 25 -11.31 23.47 25.68
C ARG A 25 -12.39 24.55 25.64
N PHE A 26 -12.94 24.91 24.47
CA PHE A 26 -13.98 25.92 24.29
C PHE A 26 -15.33 25.31 23.90
N ARG A 27 -15.41 24.00 23.72
CA ARG A 27 -16.66 23.32 23.41
C ARG A 27 -17.53 23.28 24.68
N ARG A 28 -18.75 23.74 24.55
CA ARG A 28 -19.77 23.44 25.53
C ARG A 28 -20.13 21.97 25.38
N ALA A 29 -19.77 21.18 26.39
CA ALA A 29 -19.74 19.70 26.31
C ALA A 29 -21.09 19.03 26.01
N GLU A 30 -22.20 19.74 26.00
CA GLU A 30 -23.53 19.12 26.00
C GLU A 30 -24.39 19.40 24.78
N ASP A 31 -24.13 20.46 23.98
CA ASP A 31 -25.20 20.98 23.17
C ASP A 31 -25.36 20.31 21.77
N GLU A 32 -24.29 19.85 21.15
CA GLU A 32 -24.36 19.49 19.73
C GLU A 32 -24.41 17.98 19.47
N ILE A 33 -23.60 17.20 20.19
CA ILE A 33 -23.62 15.72 20.07
C ILE A 33 -24.92 15.19 20.67
N THR A 34 -25.37 15.80 21.77
CA THR A 34 -26.64 15.46 22.41
C THR A 34 -27.83 15.87 21.53
N ARG A 35 -27.78 17.03 20.85
CA ARG A 35 -28.81 17.43 19.87
C ARG A 35 -28.92 16.48 18.68
N ILE A 36 -27.82 16.02 18.12
CA ILE A 36 -27.84 15.02 17.04
C ILE A 36 -28.51 13.72 17.51
N ARG A 37 -28.27 13.35 18.78
CA ARG A 37 -28.88 12.17 19.40
C ARG A 37 -30.36 12.36 19.77
N THR A 38 -30.80 13.57 20.07
CA THR A 38 -32.15 13.83 20.60
C THR A 38 -33.15 14.37 19.56
N GLU A 39 -32.69 15.01 18.49
CA GLU A 39 -33.61 15.56 17.48
C GLU A 39 -34.09 14.53 16.46
N ASP A 40 -33.34 13.44 16.21
CA ASP A 40 -33.65 12.44 15.18
C ASP A 40 -33.93 11.03 15.71
N GLU A 41 -33.85 10.73 17.03
CA GLU A 41 -34.13 9.38 17.55
C GLU A 41 -34.82 9.37 18.92
N PRO A 42 -35.87 8.49 19.10
CA PRO A 42 -36.28 8.04 20.41
C PRO A 42 -35.09 7.31 21.05
N ALA A 43 -34.83 7.60 22.33
CA ALA A 43 -33.71 7.13 23.15
C ALA A 43 -33.14 5.77 22.69
N TYR A 44 -31.95 5.81 22.08
CA TYR A 44 -31.30 4.64 21.54
C TYR A 44 -30.72 3.78 22.68
N GLU A 45 -31.35 2.65 22.95
CA GLU A 45 -30.64 1.53 23.53
C GLU A 45 -29.72 0.96 22.45
N PRO A 46 -28.42 0.70 22.77
CA PRO A 46 -27.56 0.00 21.86
C PRO A 46 -28.30 -1.29 21.47
N ALA A 47 -28.79 -1.39 20.26
CA ALA A 47 -29.39 -2.63 19.81
C ALA A 47 -28.28 -3.68 19.85
N ASP A 48 -28.26 -4.44 20.91
CA ASP A 48 -27.73 -5.79 20.87
C ASP A 48 -28.52 -6.45 19.75
N GLY A 49 -27.92 -6.43 18.55
CA GLY A 49 -28.62 -6.86 17.35
C GLY A 49 -29.18 -8.24 17.55
N THR A 50 -30.49 -8.33 17.75
CA THR A 50 -31.23 -9.58 18.06
C THR A 50 -31.42 -10.44 16.82
N GLY A 51 -30.92 -10.05 15.66
CA GLY A 51 -31.00 -10.78 14.40
C GLY A 51 -29.76 -11.66 14.14
N GLU A 52 -29.88 -12.58 13.19
CA GLU A 52 -28.74 -13.35 12.69
C GLU A 52 -27.66 -12.42 12.11
N PRO A 53 -26.37 -12.71 12.36
CA PRO A 53 -25.29 -11.90 11.81
C PRO A 53 -25.32 -11.87 10.28
N VAL A 54 -25.11 -10.69 9.68
CA VAL A 54 -24.97 -10.54 8.22
C VAL A 54 -23.57 -10.92 7.74
N LEU A 55 -22.54 -10.70 8.58
CA LEU A 55 -21.16 -11.15 8.35
C LEU A 55 -20.58 -11.70 9.65
N THR A 56 -19.81 -12.77 9.55
CA THR A 56 -19.01 -13.34 10.63
C THR A 56 -17.61 -13.63 10.16
N THR A 57 -16.66 -13.68 11.08
CA THR A 57 -15.31 -14.16 10.79
C THR A 57 -15.06 -15.47 11.54
N ASP A 58 -14.42 -16.42 10.87
CA ASP A 58 -14.09 -17.74 11.40
C ASP A 58 -12.56 -17.91 11.39
N ASP A 59 -11.96 -17.83 12.59
CA ASP A 59 -10.50 -17.91 12.83
C ASP A 59 -9.68 -17.11 11.81
N LEU A 60 -10.09 -15.85 11.59
CA LEU A 60 -9.59 -15.03 10.51
C LEU A 60 -8.20 -14.47 10.84
N ALA A 61 -7.25 -14.70 9.93
CA ALA A 61 -5.97 -13.99 9.92
C ALA A 61 -5.88 -13.04 8.72
N ILE A 62 -5.52 -11.80 8.98
CA ILE A 62 -5.40 -10.75 7.98
C ILE A 62 -3.94 -10.36 7.75
N GLY A 63 -3.61 -9.99 6.51
CA GLY A 63 -2.24 -9.58 6.17
C GLY A 63 -2.09 -9.26 4.68
N ARG A 64 -0.85 -9.08 4.25
CA ARG A 64 -0.49 -8.87 2.85
C ARG A 64 0.71 -9.74 2.47
N GLY A 65 0.69 -10.29 1.25
CA GLY A 65 1.81 -11.10 0.74
C GLY A 65 2.10 -12.35 1.55
N GLY A 66 1.09 -12.94 2.21
CA GLY A 66 1.24 -14.16 3.02
C GLY A 66 1.77 -13.91 4.44
N ASN A 67 2.06 -12.67 4.83
CA ASN A 67 2.45 -12.32 6.20
C ASN A 67 1.23 -11.85 6.98
N ALA A 68 0.89 -12.54 8.08
CA ALA A 68 -0.18 -12.13 8.96
C ALA A 68 0.23 -10.90 9.78
N ILE A 69 -0.71 -9.95 9.88
CA ILE A 69 -0.60 -8.75 10.74
C ILE A 69 -1.39 -8.99 12.03
N ALA A 70 -2.50 -9.71 11.93
CA ALA A 70 -3.35 -10.09 13.04
C ALA A 70 -4.00 -11.44 12.76
N GLU A 71 -4.17 -12.25 13.79
CA GLU A 71 -4.67 -13.63 13.74
C GLU A 71 -5.80 -13.85 14.75
N HIS A 72 -6.53 -14.94 14.61
CA HIS A 72 -7.61 -15.35 15.52
C HIS A 72 -8.74 -14.33 15.68
N ILE A 73 -9.09 -13.62 14.59
CA ILE A 73 -10.13 -12.61 14.62
C ILE A 73 -11.51 -13.26 14.54
N GLY A 74 -12.27 -13.20 15.65
CA GLY A 74 -13.65 -13.68 15.77
C GLY A 74 -14.62 -12.50 15.93
N LEU A 75 -15.30 -12.07 14.86
CA LEU A 75 -16.23 -10.95 14.85
C LEU A 75 -17.58 -11.36 14.25
N ALA A 76 -18.64 -10.69 14.72
CA ALA A 76 -19.97 -10.82 14.14
C ALA A 76 -20.58 -9.42 13.97
N PHE A 77 -21.14 -9.17 12.79
CA PHE A 77 -21.79 -7.90 12.40
C PHE A 77 -23.27 -8.17 12.17
N ARG A 78 -24.14 -7.33 12.72
CA ARG A 78 -25.59 -7.53 12.71
C ARG A 78 -26.31 -6.45 11.91
N PRO A 79 -27.52 -6.72 11.37
CA PRO A 79 -28.33 -5.72 10.68
C PRO A 79 -28.60 -4.51 11.56
N GLY A 80 -28.55 -3.30 10.98
CA GLY A 80 -28.83 -2.05 11.71
C GLY A 80 -27.84 -1.73 12.83
N GLN A 81 -26.67 -2.36 12.87
CA GLN A 81 -25.59 -2.10 13.83
C GLN A 81 -24.51 -1.23 13.19
N ILE A 82 -24.01 -0.26 13.96
CA ILE A 82 -22.79 0.48 13.61
C ILE A 82 -21.63 -0.09 14.40
N THR A 83 -20.58 -0.53 13.71
CA THR A 83 -19.34 -1.04 14.33
C THR A 83 -18.19 -0.14 13.94
N ALA A 84 -17.47 0.43 14.89
CA ALA A 84 -16.26 1.22 14.68
C ALA A 84 -15.00 0.36 14.86
N LEU A 85 -14.19 0.26 13.81
CA LEU A 85 -12.86 -0.34 13.86
C LEU A 85 -11.85 0.75 14.22
N VAL A 86 -11.31 0.71 15.43
CA VAL A 86 -10.35 1.69 15.94
C VAL A 86 -8.98 1.04 16.22
N GLY A 87 -7.96 1.82 16.50
CA GLY A 87 -6.61 1.34 16.82
C GLY A 87 -5.52 2.23 16.23
N ALA A 88 -4.27 1.97 16.56
CA ALA A 88 -3.13 2.73 16.09
C ALA A 88 -2.96 2.68 14.55
N ASN A 89 -2.20 3.62 13.99
CA ASN A 89 -1.82 3.56 12.59
C ASN A 89 -0.95 2.31 12.36
N GLY A 90 -1.22 1.58 11.28
CA GLY A 90 -0.52 0.31 11.02
C GLY A 90 -1.12 -0.93 11.70
N ALA A 91 -2.10 -0.80 12.60
CA ALA A 91 -2.74 -1.92 13.30
C ALA A 91 -3.56 -2.87 12.40
N GLY A 92 -3.66 -2.60 11.09
CA GLY A 92 -4.38 -3.48 10.16
C GLY A 92 -5.85 -3.13 9.94
N LYS A 93 -6.35 -1.98 10.41
CA LYS A 93 -7.76 -1.56 10.27
C LYS A 93 -8.27 -1.64 8.82
N SER A 94 -7.58 -0.97 7.90
CA SER A 94 -7.97 -0.99 6.46
C SER A 94 -7.76 -2.38 5.84
N THR A 95 -6.79 -3.17 6.32
CA THR A 95 -6.61 -4.56 5.88
C THR A 95 -7.81 -5.41 6.30
N LEU A 96 -8.25 -5.31 7.56
CA LEU A 96 -9.44 -6.00 8.06
C LEU A 96 -10.69 -5.56 7.29
N SER A 97 -10.91 -4.27 7.12
CA SER A 97 -12.10 -3.76 6.43
C SER A 97 -12.17 -4.20 4.97
N LEU A 98 -11.03 -4.24 4.25
CA LEU A 98 -10.94 -4.77 2.88
C LEU A 98 -11.19 -6.27 2.83
N THR A 99 -10.71 -7.03 3.82
CA THR A 99 -10.95 -8.48 3.92
C THR A 99 -12.43 -8.76 4.21
N LEU A 100 -13.06 -8.02 5.14
CA LEU A 100 -14.50 -8.10 5.42
C LEU A 100 -15.35 -7.78 4.18
N ALA A 101 -14.90 -6.84 3.36
CA ALA A 101 -15.54 -6.49 2.10
C ALA A 101 -15.34 -7.54 0.99
N GLY A 102 -14.55 -8.58 1.18
CA GLY A 102 -14.19 -9.52 0.12
C GLY A 102 -13.27 -8.93 -0.96
N LEU A 103 -12.62 -7.81 -0.70
CA LEU A 103 -11.71 -7.12 -1.62
C LEU A 103 -10.25 -7.53 -1.45
N LEU A 104 -9.93 -8.17 -0.33
CA LEU A 104 -8.60 -8.69 -0.01
C LEU A 104 -8.75 -10.12 0.52
N GLU A 105 -7.91 -11.03 0.02
CA GLU A 105 -7.86 -12.41 0.49
C GLU A 105 -7.31 -12.48 1.93
N PRO A 106 -7.92 -13.27 2.83
CA PRO A 106 -7.36 -13.52 4.15
C PRO A 106 -6.06 -14.36 4.04
N VAL A 107 -5.20 -14.28 5.05
CA VAL A 107 -4.01 -15.14 5.15
C VAL A 107 -4.43 -16.56 5.55
N THR A 108 -5.29 -16.68 6.55
CA THR A 108 -5.97 -17.92 6.95
C THR A 108 -7.37 -17.60 7.47
N GLY A 109 -8.19 -18.61 7.67
CA GLY A 109 -9.58 -18.42 8.09
C GLY A 109 -10.48 -17.86 6.99
N ARG A 110 -11.68 -17.40 7.37
CA ARG A 110 -12.70 -16.95 6.39
C ARG A 110 -13.59 -15.85 6.93
N VAL A 111 -14.11 -15.04 5.99
CA VAL A 111 -15.27 -14.18 6.23
C VAL A 111 -16.49 -14.90 5.66
N VAL A 112 -17.53 -15.04 6.46
CA VAL A 112 -18.76 -15.78 6.11
C VAL A 112 -19.95 -14.82 6.10
N ALA A 113 -20.65 -14.77 4.99
CA ALA A 113 -21.90 -14.01 4.84
C ALA A 113 -23.09 -14.83 5.33
N GLY A 114 -23.93 -14.22 6.15
CA GLY A 114 -25.17 -14.83 6.61
C GLY A 114 -26.20 -14.99 5.50
N ALA A 115 -27.20 -15.85 5.69
CA ALA A 115 -28.25 -16.14 4.72
C ALA A 115 -29.02 -14.88 4.26
N ALA A 116 -29.20 -13.91 5.14
CA ALA A 116 -29.85 -12.63 4.81
C ALA A 116 -29.05 -11.81 3.79
N LEU A 117 -27.72 -11.90 3.79
CA LEU A 117 -26.84 -11.17 2.86
C LEU A 117 -26.64 -11.93 1.55
N ALA A 118 -26.63 -13.25 1.59
CA ALA A 118 -26.34 -14.10 0.43
C ALA A 118 -27.29 -15.31 0.34
N PRO A 119 -28.61 -15.08 0.15
CA PRO A 119 -29.59 -16.17 0.13
C PRO A 119 -29.37 -17.16 -1.02
N ASP A 120 -28.87 -16.67 -2.16
CA ASP A 120 -28.67 -17.47 -3.38
C ASP A 120 -27.19 -17.79 -3.65
N ALA A 121 -26.27 -17.49 -2.72
CA ALA A 121 -24.86 -17.72 -2.93
C ALA A 121 -24.51 -19.20 -2.80
N GLN A 122 -23.93 -19.78 -3.84
CA GLN A 122 -23.35 -21.14 -3.79
C GLN A 122 -22.24 -21.22 -2.74
N HIS A 123 -21.54 -20.09 -2.49
CA HIS A 123 -20.51 -19.95 -1.49
C HIS A 123 -20.79 -18.72 -0.61
N PRO A 124 -20.78 -18.85 0.72
CA PRO A 124 -21.07 -17.75 1.64
C PRO A 124 -19.84 -16.84 1.87
N TRP A 125 -18.82 -16.90 1.03
CA TRP A 125 -17.56 -16.17 1.19
C TRP A 125 -17.50 -14.97 0.25
N PRO A 126 -17.48 -13.73 0.78
CA PRO A 126 -17.47 -12.53 -0.07
C PRO A 126 -16.28 -12.44 -1.02
N VAL A 127 -15.13 -13.03 -0.67
CA VAL A 127 -13.93 -13.03 -1.51
C VAL A 127 -14.14 -13.77 -2.84
N ASP A 128 -15.00 -14.79 -2.87
CA ASP A 128 -15.29 -15.61 -4.05
C ASP A 128 -16.42 -15.05 -4.92
N TRP A 129 -17.11 -14.00 -4.47
CA TRP A 129 -18.20 -13.42 -5.22
C TRP A 129 -17.70 -12.67 -6.47
N THR A 130 -18.51 -12.70 -7.51
CA THR A 130 -18.30 -11.81 -8.65
C THR A 130 -18.44 -10.36 -8.23
N SER A 131 -17.82 -9.45 -8.97
CA SER A 131 -17.89 -8.02 -8.66
C SER A 131 -19.34 -7.50 -8.66
N ARG A 132 -20.23 -8.04 -9.50
CA ARG A 132 -21.65 -7.69 -9.52
C ARG A 132 -22.36 -8.15 -8.24
N GLN A 133 -22.12 -9.38 -7.80
CA GLN A 133 -22.67 -9.90 -6.55
C GLN A 133 -22.18 -9.08 -5.35
N LEU A 134 -20.89 -8.72 -5.36
CA LEU A 134 -20.30 -7.92 -4.30
C LEU A 134 -20.96 -6.53 -4.24
N ALA A 135 -21.02 -5.82 -5.38
CA ALA A 135 -21.56 -4.47 -5.47
C ALA A 135 -23.03 -4.34 -5.01
N SER A 136 -23.85 -5.40 -5.17
CA SER A 136 -25.24 -5.42 -4.71
C SER A 136 -25.42 -5.74 -3.22
N ARG A 137 -24.38 -6.18 -2.53
CA ARG A 137 -24.46 -6.71 -1.16
C ARG A 137 -23.64 -5.93 -0.18
N ILE A 138 -22.37 -5.63 -0.54
CA ILE A 138 -21.39 -4.93 0.29
C ILE A 138 -20.83 -3.76 -0.50
N SER A 139 -21.00 -2.55 -0.02
CA SER A 139 -20.35 -1.36 -0.58
C SER A 139 -19.20 -0.89 0.29
N TYR A 140 -18.15 -0.42 -0.34
CA TYR A 140 -16.95 0.08 0.34
C TYR A 140 -16.65 1.52 -0.11
N VAL A 141 -16.50 2.42 0.84
CA VAL A 141 -16.06 3.81 0.61
C VAL A 141 -14.61 3.94 1.05
N PHE A 142 -13.72 4.13 0.08
CA PHE A 142 -12.27 4.22 0.32
C PHE A 142 -11.87 5.55 0.96
N GLN A 143 -10.76 5.55 1.70
CA GLN A 143 -10.21 6.74 2.33
C GLN A 143 -9.94 7.87 1.31
N ASN A 144 -9.40 7.57 0.13
CA ASN A 144 -9.23 8.54 -0.95
C ASN A 144 -10.41 8.45 -1.94
N PRO A 145 -11.27 9.49 -2.03
CA PRO A 145 -12.42 9.51 -2.96
C PRO A 145 -12.03 9.29 -4.42
N GLU A 146 -10.86 9.79 -4.84
CA GLU A 146 -10.44 9.76 -6.24
C GLU A 146 -10.10 8.34 -6.74
N HIS A 147 -9.82 7.39 -5.84
CA HIS A 147 -9.67 5.98 -6.21
C HIS A 147 -10.97 5.34 -6.70
N GLN A 148 -12.13 5.94 -6.37
CA GLN A 148 -13.42 5.38 -6.71
C GLN A 148 -13.96 5.87 -8.05
N PHE A 149 -13.47 6.97 -8.58
CA PHE A 149 -14.02 7.56 -9.80
C PHE A 149 -13.67 6.72 -11.04
N ALA A 150 -14.74 6.32 -11.75
CA ALA A 150 -14.67 5.51 -12.96
C ALA A 150 -15.43 6.12 -14.15
N CYS A 151 -16.26 7.14 -13.91
CA CYS A 151 -17.08 7.80 -14.90
C CYS A 151 -16.63 9.24 -15.14
N SER A 152 -17.05 9.81 -16.26
CA SER A 152 -16.75 11.20 -16.64
C SER A 152 -17.70 12.23 -16.04
N SER A 153 -18.81 11.81 -15.41
CA SER A 153 -19.79 12.69 -14.80
C SER A 153 -20.21 12.22 -13.42
N VAL A 154 -20.57 13.18 -12.54
CA VAL A 154 -21.08 12.93 -11.19
C VAL A 154 -22.29 12.01 -11.19
N LEU A 155 -23.26 12.24 -12.10
CA LEU A 155 -24.42 11.37 -12.23
C LEU A 155 -24.02 9.96 -12.70
N GLY A 156 -23.09 9.85 -13.64
CA GLY A 156 -22.57 8.57 -14.11
C GLY A 156 -21.94 7.76 -12.97
N GLU A 157 -21.26 8.43 -12.03
CA GLU A 157 -20.69 7.78 -10.85
C GLU A 157 -21.77 7.13 -9.97
N VAL A 158 -22.87 7.81 -9.74
CA VAL A 158 -23.98 7.29 -8.92
C VAL A 158 -24.75 6.20 -9.65
N MET A 159 -24.94 6.31 -10.96
CA MET A 159 -25.65 5.31 -11.77
C MET A 159 -24.87 4.02 -11.97
N LEU A 160 -23.55 4.04 -11.84
CA LEU A 160 -22.67 2.92 -12.20
C LEU A 160 -23.03 1.62 -11.45
N GLY A 161 -23.15 1.67 -10.11
CA GLY A 161 -23.51 0.51 -9.29
C GLY A 161 -24.84 -0.12 -9.73
N PRO A 162 -25.95 0.63 -9.72
CA PRO A 162 -27.27 0.15 -10.15
C PRO A 162 -27.27 -0.46 -11.55
N THR A 163 -26.68 0.21 -12.53
CA THR A 163 -26.65 -0.31 -13.93
C THR A 163 -25.85 -1.60 -14.03
N ARG A 164 -24.76 -1.73 -13.28
CA ARG A 164 -23.96 -2.97 -13.24
C ARG A 164 -24.68 -4.12 -12.52
N THR A 165 -25.57 -3.82 -11.60
CA THR A 165 -26.39 -4.83 -10.90
C THR A 165 -27.68 -5.19 -11.63
N GLY A 166 -27.96 -4.57 -12.79
CA GLY A 166 -29.07 -4.93 -13.68
C GLY A 166 -30.28 -4.01 -13.60
N VAL A 167 -30.19 -2.87 -12.91
CA VAL A 167 -31.23 -1.83 -12.93
C VAL A 167 -31.19 -1.13 -14.28
N ASP A 168 -32.35 -0.88 -14.88
CA ASP A 168 -32.46 -0.15 -16.13
C ASP A 168 -31.95 1.30 -16.01
N GLU A 169 -31.50 1.86 -17.13
CA GLU A 169 -30.81 3.15 -17.13
C GLU A 169 -31.75 4.31 -16.71
N SER A 170 -33.04 4.25 -17.03
CA SER A 170 -34.02 5.28 -16.67
C SER A 170 -34.25 5.30 -15.16
N THR A 171 -34.47 4.16 -14.55
CA THR A 171 -34.63 3.99 -13.10
C THR A 171 -33.33 4.35 -12.34
N ALA A 172 -32.18 3.91 -12.85
CA ALA A 172 -30.89 4.28 -12.27
C ALA A 172 -30.64 5.79 -12.29
N ARG A 173 -31.06 6.47 -13.37
CA ARG A 173 -30.96 7.93 -13.49
C ARG A 173 -31.88 8.65 -12.50
N GLU A 174 -33.14 8.21 -12.39
CA GLU A 174 -34.11 8.80 -11.46
C GLU A 174 -33.65 8.68 -10.02
N HIS A 175 -33.26 7.45 -9.59
CA HIS A 175 -32.72 7.19 -8.25
C HIS A 175 -31.40 7.94 -8.03
N GLY A 176 -30.53 7.97 -9.03
CA GLY A 176 -29.25 8.70 -8.96
C GLY A 176 -29.48 10.20 -8.75
N MET A 177 -30.40 10.82 -9.47
CA MET A 177 -30.74 12.24 -9.28
C MET A 177 -31.39 12.51 -7.91
N ALA A 178 -32.22 11.59 -7.39
CA ALA A 178 -32.78 11.71 -6.04
C ALA A 178 -31.70 11.67 -4.98
N LEU A 179 -30.73 10.75 -5.11
CA LEU A 179 -29.55 10.69 -4.22
C LEU A 179 -28.71 11.97 -4.33
N LEU A 180 -28.39 12.44 -5.53
CA LEU A 180 -27.62 13.67 -5.71
C LEU A 180 -28.28 14.87 -5.04
N ARG A 181 -29.62 15.01 -5.10
CA ARG A 181 -30.37 16.06 -4.37
C ARG A 181 -30.20 15.91 -2.86
N ARG A 182 -30.32 14.67 -2.33
CA ARG A 182 -30.13 14.38 -0.89
C ARG A 182 -28.73 14.78 -0.40
N PHE A 183 -27.71 14.66 -1.27
CA PHE A 183 -26.33 15.01 -0.98
C PHE A 183 -25.94 16.44 -1.40
N HIS A 184 -26.88 17.24 -1.91
CA HIS A 184 -26.65 18.59 -2.45
C HIS A 184 -25.57 18.60 -3.56
N LEU A 185 -25.65 17.64 -4.48
CA LEU A 185 -24.73 17.48 -5.61
C LEU A 185 -25.42 17.52 -6.97
N ASP A 186 -26.74 17.70 -7.01
CA ASP A 186 -27.56 17.68 -8.21
C ASP A 186 -27.17 18.77 -9.23
N GLN A 187 -26.75 19.94 -8.76
CA GLN A 187 -26.22 21.02 -9.61
C GLN A 187 -24.93 20.62 -10.35
N TYR A 188 -24.20 19.63 -9.86
CA TYR A 188 -22.95 19.14 -10.44
C TYR A 188 -23.13 17.86 -11.27
N ALA A 189 -24.36 17.40 -11.51
CA ALA A 189 -24.65 16.10 -12.11
C ALA A 189 -23.89 15.80 -13.41
N GLN A 190 -23.66 16.81 -14.24
CA GLN A 190 -22.94 16.68 -15.52
C GLN A 190 -21.44 17.02 -15.42
N MET A 191 -20.97 17.49 -14.26
CA MET A 191 -19.58 17.86 -14.08
C MET A 191 -18.69 16.63 -13.91
N ASN A 192 -17.41 16.80 -14.21
CA ASN A 192 -16.40 15.77 -13.97
C ASN A 192 -16.15 15.63 -12.45
N PRO A 193 -16.22 14.41 -11.87
CA PRO A 193 -16.01 14.19 -10.43
C PRO A 193 -14.70 14.74 -9.89
N TYR A 194 -13.65 14.77 -10.70
CA TYR A 194 -12.34 15.29 -10.28
C TYR A 194 -12.31 16.81 -10.07
N THR A 195 -13.28 17.56 -10.59
CA THR A 195 -13.37 19.02 -10.42
C THR A 195 -14.03 19.45 -9.12
N LEU A 196 -14.69 18.53 -8.41
CA LEU A 196 -15.35 18.78 -7.14
C LEU A 196 -14.36 19.11 -6.03
N SER A 197 -14.79 19.85 -5.02
CA SER A 197 -14.07 20.04 -3.77
C SER A 197 -13.91 18.73 -2.99
N GLY A 198 -13.00 18.68 -2.01
CA GLY A 198 -12.77 17.48 -1.21
C GLY A 198 -14.03 16.95 -0.51
N GLY A 199 -14.82 17.85 0.08
CA GLY A 199 -16.08 17.50 0.73
C GLY A 199 -17.14 17.00 -0.24
N GLU A 200 -17.27 17.63 -1.42
CA GLU A 200 -18.19 17.18 -2.48
C GLU A 200 -17.81 15.81 -3.04
N LYS A 201 -16.50 15.57 -3.27
CA LYS A 201 -16.00 14.26 -3.68
C LYS A 201 -16.37 13.18 -2.67
N ARG A 202 -16.22 13.48 -1.36
CA ARG A 202 -16.55 12.53 -0.30
C ARG A 202 -18.05 12.23 -0.29
N ARG A 203 -18.90 13.25 -0.35
CA ARG A 203 -20.36 13.06 -0.47
C ARG A 203 -20.73 12.24 -1.71
N LEU A 204 -20.06 12.48 -2.84
CA LEU A 204 -20.29 11.72 -4.08
C LEU A 204 -19.94 10.24 -3.92
N THR A 205 -18.79 9.91 -3.28
CA THR A 205 -18.41 8.50 -3.07
C THR A 205 -19.40 7.75 -2.19
N VAL A 206 -19.92 8.42 -1.16
CA VAL A 206 -20.96 7.84 -0.29
C VAL A 206 -22.29 7.68 -1.06
N ALA A 207 -22.72 8.69 -1.83
CA ALA A 207 -23.90 8.60 -2.66
C ALA A 207 -23.80 7.46 -3.68
N ALA A 208 -22.66 7.31 -4.34
CA ALA A 208 -22.40 6.23 -5.29
C ALA A 208 -22.41 4.84 -4.64
N ALA A 209 -21.86 4.72 -3.41
CA ALA A 209 -21.89 3.48 -2.65
C ALA A 209 -23.31 3.06 -2.25
N LEU A 210 -24.15 4.03 -1.93
CA LEU A 210 -25.55 3.79 -1.54
C LEU A 210 -26.48 3.49 -2.72
N ALA A 211 -26.13 3.96 -3.90
CA ALA A 211 -26.98 3.80 -5.08
C ALA A 211 -27.30 2.34 -5.43
N ALA A 212 -26.40 1.42 -5.08
CA ALA A 212 -26.59 -0.02 -5.25
C ALA A 212 -27.45 -0.67 -4.13
N ALA A 213 -27.94 0.12 -3.15
CA ALA A 213 -28.73 -0.33 -2.01
C ALA A 213 -28.10 -1.51 -1.23
N PRO A 214 -26.84 -1.37 -0.78
CA PRO A 214 -26.14 -2.46 -0.11
C PRO A 214 -26.75 -2.75 1.27
N ARG A 215 -26.64 -4.00 1.73
CA ARG A 215 -27.01 -4.39 3.10
C ARG A 215 -25.88 -4.17 4.10
N VAL A 216 -24.64 -4.12 3.62
CA VAL A 216 -23.46 -3.80 4.43
C VAL A 216 -22.71 -2.63 3.78
N LEU A 217 -22.44 -1.60 4.55
CA LEU A 217 -21.68 -0.43 4.13
C LEU A 217 -20.42 -0.28 4.97
N ILE A 218 -19.27 -0.29 4.32
CA ILE A 218 -17.96 -0.10 4.97
C ILE A 218 -17.43 1.27 4.59
N LEU A 219 -17.09 2.09 5.59
CA LEU A 219 -16.61 3.46 5.43
C LEU A 219 -15.19 3.56 6.01
N ASP A 220 -14.20 3.81 5.16
CA ASP A 220 -12.81 4.00 5.59
C ASP A 220 -12.51 5.50 5.76
N GLU A 221 -12.32 5.95 7.00
CA GLU A 221 -12.05 7.32 7.43
C GLU A 221 -13.05 8.35 6.81
N PRO A 222 -14.37 8.20 7.03
CA PRO A 222 -15.38 8.98 6.32
C PRO A 222 -15.33 10.48 6.61
N THR A 223 -14.81 10.90 7.76
CA THR A 223 -14.79 12.30 8.21
C THR A 223 -13.41 12.95 8.11
N PHE A 224 -12.39 12.23 7.65
CA PHE A 224 -11.03 12.76 7.60
C PHE A 224 -10.92 14.01 6.71
N GLY A 225 -10.37 15.09 7.28
CA GLY A 225 -10.14 16.35 6.56
C GLY A 225 -11.42 17.11 6.20
N GLN A 226 -12.57 16.82 6.84
CA GLN A 226 -13.82 17.51 6.60
C GLN A 226 -14.03 18.68 7.59
N ASP A 227 -14.73 19.71 7.11
CA ASP A 227 -15.24 20.77 7.97
C ASP A 227 -16.40 20.24 8.85
N ARG A 228 -16.74 20.99 9.91
CA ARG A 228 -17.76 20.58 10.89
C ARG A 228 -19.12 20.34 10.25
N ARG A 229 -19.51 21.15 9.28
CA ARG A 229 -20.80 21.03 8.60
C ARG A 229 -20.88 19.73 7.81
N THR A 230 -19.85 19.40 7.05
CA THR A 230 -19.77 18.14 6.29
C THR A 230 -19.72 16.93 7.23
N TRP A 231 -18.97 17.03 8.35
CA TRP A 231 -18.91 16.02 9.40
C TRP A 231 -20.30 15.68 9.93
N MET A 232 -21.08 16.71 10.32
CA MET A 232 -22.45 16.57 10.80
C MET A 232 -23.37 15.91 9.78
N GLN A 233 -23.25 16.28 8.50
CA GLN A 233 -24.02 15.66 7.41
C GLN A 233 -23.73 14.16 7.28
N ILE A 234 -22.46 13.77 7.41
CA ILE A 234 -22.04 12.36 7.36
C ILE A 234 -22.61 11.60 8.56
N VAL A 235 -22.56 12.16 9.77
CA VAL A 235 -23.15 11.52 10.97
C VAL A 235 -24.63 11.29 10.81
N ARG A 236 -25.40 12.32 10.42
CA ARG A 236 -26.86 12.20 10.18
C ARG A 236 -27.18 11.15 9.12
N LEU A 237 -26.39 11.12 8.06
CA LEU A 237 -26.53 10.12 7.01
C LEU A 237 -26.33 8.71 7.53
N ILE A 238 -25.26 8.46 8.28
CA ILE A 238 -24.97 7.14 8.85
C ILE A 238 -26.12 6.68 9.75
N HIS A 239 -26.66 7.58 10.59
CA HIS A 239 -27.84 7.26 11.41
C HIS A 239 -29.05 6.89 10.57
N SER A 240 -29.37 7.67 9.52
CA SER A 240 -30.53 7.35 8.68
C SER A 240 -30.39 5.99 7.97
N LEU A 241 -29.18 5.63 7.54
CA LEU A 241 -28.92 4.33 6.91
C LEU A 241 -29.05 3.16 7.88
N ARG A 242 -28.64 3.39 9.12
CA ARG A 242 -28.84 2.43 10.19
C ARG A 242 -30.32 2.18 10.44
N SER A 243 -31.13 3.24 10.51
CA SER A 243 -32.59 3.13 10.65
C SER A 243 -33.24 2.37 9.49
N ASP A 244 -32.64 2.43 8.29
CA ASP A 244 -33.03 1.64 7.11
C ASP A 244 -32.56 0.18 7.20
N GLY A 245 -31.92 -0.25 8.31
CA GLY A 245 -31.47 -1.62 8.55
C GLY A 245 -30.11 -1.98 7.93
N VAL A 246 -29.36 -1.01 7.40
CA VAL A 246 -28.01 -1.24 6.86
C VAL A 246 -27.03 -1.53 8.00
N SER A 247 -26.23 -2.58 7.87
CA SER A 247 -25.11 -2.84 8.76
C SER A 247 -23.91 -1.97 8.36
N ILE A 248 -23.40 -1.16 9.29
CA ILE A 248 -22.38 -0.16 8.98
C ILE A 248 -21.11 -0.46 9.74
N ILE A 249 -19.99 -0.52 9.01
CA ILE A 249 -18.65 -0.69 9.57
C ILE A 249 -17.86 0.59 9.27
N VAL A 250 -17.40 1.29 10.30
CA VAL A 250 -16.63 2.53 10.17
C VAL A 250 -15.21 2.31 10.65
N VAL A 251 -14.24 2.49 9.79
CA VAL A 251 -12.82 2.56 10.18
C VAL A 251 -12.52 3.99 10.50
N THR A 252 -12.09 4.29 11.72
CA THR A 252 -11.76 5.66 12.11
C THR A 252 -10.83 5.73 13.31
N HIS A 253 -10.12 6.86 13.43
CA HIS A 253 -9.40 7.27 14.63
C HIS A 253 -10.10 8.45 15.36
N ASP A 254 -11.21 8.93 14.79
CA ASP A 254 -12.01 10.03 15.34
C ASP A 254 -12.92 9.53 16.47
N ARG A 255 -12.52 9.78 17.73
CA ARG A 255 -13.30 9.39 18.91
C ARG A 255 -14.64 10.12 19.00
N GLU A 256 -14.71 11.36 18.50
CA GLU A 256 -15.94 12.12 18.47
C GLU A 256 -16.97 11.48 17.53
N LEU A 257 -16.52 11.02 16.36
CA LEU A 257 -17.37 10.27 15.44
C LEU A 257 -17.91 8.98 16.07
N VAL A 258 -17.04 8.21 16.71
CA VAL A 258 -17.43 6.96 17.41
C VAL A 258 -18.51 7.22 18.45
N THR A 259 -18.34 8.29 19.25
CA THR A 259 -19.31 8.69 20.29
C THR A 259 -20.62 9.18 19.67
N ALA A 260 -20.55 10.04 18.66
CA ALA A 260 -21.73 10.58 17.97
C ALA A 260 -22.57 9.47 17.33
N LEU A 261 -21.92 8.45 16.76
CA LEU A 261 -22.58 7.31 16.14
C LEU A 261 -23.13 6.29 17.15
N GLY A 262 -22.75 6.34 18.40
CA GLY A 262 -23.06 5.27 19.38
C GLY A 262 -22.59 3.89 18.88
N ALA A 263 -21.43 3.84 18.24
CA ALA A 263 -20.95 2.65 17.58
C ALA A 263 -20.40 1.62 18.56
N ARG A 264 -20.61 0.32 18.27
CA ARG A 264 -19.87 -0.75 18.92
C ARG A 264 -18.39 -0.64 18.54
N VAL A 265 -17.50 -0.57 19.53
CA VAL A 265 -16.07 -0.41 19.29
C VAL A 265 -15.39 -1.77 19.19
N VAL A 266 -14.58 -1.95 18.14
CA VAL A 266 -13.64 -3.05 17.96
C VAL A 266 -12.26 -2.43 17.85
N GLU A 267 -11.41 -2.62 18.85
CA GLU A 267 -10.08 -2.06 18.90
C GLU A 267 -9.06 -3.07 18.35
N LEU A 268 -8.26 -2.64 17.35
CA LEU A 268 -7.17 -3.42 16.79
C LEU A 268 -5.88 -3.05 17.51
N VAL A 269 -5.28 -4.00 18.23
CA VAL A 269 -4.01 -3.84 18.93
C VAL A 269 -2.89 -4.44 18.08
N PRO A 270 -1.75 -3.75 17.87
CA PRO A 270 -0.62 -4.31 17.13
C PRO A 270 -0.04 -5.57 17.78
N HIS A 271 0.44 -6.51 16.99
CA HIS A 271 0.89 -7.86 17.39
C HIS A 271 2.09 -7.90 18.39
N ASP A 272 2.76 -6.81 18.68
CA ASP A 272 3.89 -6.75 19.63
C ASP A 272 3.46 -6.83 21.11
N ALA A 273 2.17 -6.75 21.40
CA ALA A 273 1.58 -6.92 22.72
C ALA A 273 0.70 -8.15 22.75
N HIS A 274 1.31 -9.34 22.96
CA HIS A 274 0.63 -10.61 23.28
C HIS A 274 -0.77 -10.82 22.67
N GLY A 275 -0.81 -11.17 21.47
CA GLY A 275 -1.65 -11.92 20.55
C GLY A 275 -3.10 -12.30 20.84
N GLU A 276 -3.87 -11.62 21.66
CA GLU A 276 -5.29 -11.91 21.79
C GLU A 276 -6.13 -10.67 21.46
N TRP A 277 -7.02 -10.82 20.48
CA TRP A 277 -8.04 -9.85 20.15
C TRP A 277 -9.10 -9.86 21.25
N VAL A 278 -9.13 -8.82 22.06
CA VAL A 278 -10.21 -8.61 23.02
C VAL A 278 -11.21 -7.63 22.40
N ALA A 279 -12.40 -8.12 22.06
CA ALA A 279 -13.55 -7.25 21.94
C ALA A 279 -13.74 -6.60 23.31
N ALA A 280 -13.44 -5.30 23.43
CA ALA A 280 -13.60 -4.61 24.70
C ALA A 280 -15.04 -4.79 25.18
N PRO A 281 -15.26 -5.25 26.44
CA PRO A 281 -16.59 -5.29 26.99
C PRO A 281 -17.15 -3.87 27.00
N GLN A 282 -18.44 -3.74 26.71
CA GLN A 282 -19.18 -2.49 26.82
C GLN A 282 -19.02 -1.94 28.24
N SER A 283 -18.05 -1.10 28.48
CA SER A 283 -17.93 -0.36 29.73
C SER A 283 -18.62 0.98 29.58
N ALA A 284 -19.56 1.20 30.48
CA ALA A 284 -20.21 2.48 30.76
C ALA A 284 -19.23 3.64 30.81
N PRO A 285 -19.71 4.90 30.61
CA PRO A 285 -18.86 6.08 30.52
C PRO A 285 -18.01 6.21 31.78
N ALA A 286 -16.71 6.05 31.64
CA ALA A 286 -15.76 6.24 32.71
C ALA A 286 -15.65 7.73 33.05
N ALA A 287 -15.95 8.02 34.29
CA ALA A 287 -15.68 9.30 34.92
C ALA A 287 -14.20 9.69 34.83
N HIS A 288 -13.96 10.98 34.71
CA HIS A 288 -12.67 11.65 34.66
C HIS A 288 -11.62 11.06 35.62
N SER A 289 -10.46 10.74 35.08
CA SER A 289 -9.21 10.82 35.80
C SER A 289 -8.18 11.60 34.98
N THR A 290 -7.94 12.81 35.41
CA THR A 290 -6.78 13.63 35.14
C THR A 290 -5.53 12.88 35.57
N ASP A 291 -4.63 12.66 34.64
CA ASP A 291 -3.18 12.83 34.77
C ASP A 291 -2.54 12.33 33.45
N ILE A 292 -2.25 13.30 32.56
CA ILE A 292 -1.48 13.03 31.34
C ILE A 292 -0.02 13.26 31.69
N GLU A 293 0.69 12.18 32.02
CA GLU A 293 2.13 12.17 31.87
C GLU A 293 2.48 12.20 30.37
N VAL A 294 3.01 13.33 29.95
CA VAL A 294 3.60 13.48 28.61
C VAL A 294 4.93 12.74 28.62
N SER A 295 4.89 11.44 28.41
CA SER A 295 6.08 10.68 28.01
C SER A 295 6.35 10.97 26.54
N ALA A 296 7.55 11.50 26.27
CA ALA A 296 8.07 11.77 24.95
C ALA A 296 7.84 10.56 24.04
N VAL A 297 7.03 10.74 23.00
CA VAL A 297 6.85 9.77 21.93
C VAL A 297 8.17 9.72 21.17
N ASN A 298 8.99 8.71 21.48
CA ASN A 298 9.98 8.25 20.55
C ASN A 298 9.22 7.77 19.29
N GLU A 299 9.26 8.58 18.25
CA GLU A 299 8.91 8.16 16.89
C GLU A 299 9.82 6.98 16.51
N ARG A 300 9.41 5.77 16.89
CA ARG A 300 9.88 4.59 16.19
C ARG A 300 9.14 4.57 14.87
N GLU A 301 9.82 5.09 13.83
CA GLU A 301 9.49 4.70 12.47
C GLU A 301 9.36 3.18 12.44
N ASP A 302 8.13 2.69 12.27
CA ASP A 302 7.86 1.31 11.91
C ASP A 302 8.44 1.06 10.52
N THR A 303 9.75 0.85 10.49
CA THR A 303 10.35 0.12 9.39
C THR A 303 9.77 -1.29 9.47
N ILE A 304 8.83 -1.59 8.57
CA ILE A 304 8.48 -2.95 8.18
C ILE A 304 9.83 -3.66 8.00
N LYS A 305 10.23 -4.44 8.99
CA LYS A 305 11.43 -5.28 8.87
C LYS A 305 11.10 -6.29 7.78
N PRO A 306 11.68 -6.20 6.59
CA PRO A 306 11.54 -7.29 5.64
C PRO A 306 12.16 -8.51 6.32
N ALA A 307 11.35 -9.53 6.50
CA ALA A 307 11.77 -10.83 7.00
C ALA A 307 12.98 -11.24 6.16
N SER A 308 14.15 -11.39 6.80
CA SER A 308 15.37 -11.95 6.22
C SER A 308 16.53 -11.01 5.85
N ARG A 309 16.92 -10.10 6.73
CA ARG A 309 18.26 -9.48 6.60
C ARG A 309 19.29 -10.39 7.28
N SER A 310 20.39 -10.74 6.59
CA SER A 310 21.56 -11.22 7.35
C SER A 310 22.03 -10.04 8.20
N PRO A 311 22.21 -10.20 9.52
CA PRO A 311 22.55 -9.09 10.41
C PRO A 311 23.85 -8.39 10.01
N LEU A 312 24.79 -9.12 9.38
CA LEU A 312 26.06 -8.58 8.91
C LEU A 312 25.88 -7.66 7.71
N LEU A 313 25.15 -8.07 6.68
CA LEU A 313 24.94 -7.25 5.48
C LEU A 313 24.12 -5.98 5.80
N ALA A 314 23.12 -6.08 6.67
CA ALA A 314 22.32 -4.94 7.12
C ALA A 314 23.15 -3.90 7.90
N SER A 315 24.30 -4.30 8.44
CA SER A 315 25.17 -3.44 9.21
C SER A 315 26.19 -2.64 8.38
N ILE A 316 26.31 -2.92 7.06
CA ILE A 316 27.23 -2.25 6.13
C ILE A 316 26.52 -1.05 5.52
N ASN A 317 27.26 0.06 5.40
CA ASN A 317 26.75 1.29 4.78
C ASN A 317 26.23 1.01 3.35
N PRO A 318 25.03 1.49 2.97
CA PRO A 318 24.42 1.23 1.67
C PRO A 318 25.30 1.61 0.46
N VAL A 319 26.02 2.74 0.54
CA VAL A 319 26.93 3.19 -0.53
C VAL A 319 28.09 2.20 -0.69
N TYR A 320 28.65 1.71 0.41
CA TYR A 320 29.73 0.72 0.40
C TYR A 320 29.26 -0.63 -0.11
N ARG A 321 28.00 -1.01 0.16
CA ARG A 321 27.39 -2.24 -0.41
C ARG A 321 27.29 -2.18 -1.94
N LEU A 322 26.80 -1.06 -2.48
CA LEU A 322 26.71 -0.85 -3.92
C LEU A 322 28.11 -0.74 -4.54
N GLY A 323 29.00 0.02 -3.92
CA GLY A 323 30.39 0.16 -4.36
C GLY A 323 31.12 -1.18 -4.37
N GLY A 324 30.92 -2.01 -3.36
CA GLY A 324 31.49 -3.36 -3.28
C GLY A 324 30.99 -4.27 -4.40
N ALA A 325 29.67 -4.29 -4.66
CA ALA A 325 29.12 -5.07 -5.78
C ALA A 325 29.66 -4.60 -7.14
N PHE A 326 29.82 -3.29 -7.31
CA PHE A 326 30.41 -2.71 -8.52
C PHE A 326 31.89 -3.10 -8.68
N LEU A 327 32.68 -3.02 -7.60
CA LEU A 327 34.09 -3.42 -7.62
C LEU A 327 34.27 -4.92 -7.85
N ALA A 328 33.40 -5.77 -7.33
CA ALA A 328 33.41 -7.20 -7.59
C ALA A 328 33.07 -7.53 -9.04
N SER A 329 32.17 -6.78 -9.66
CA SER A 329 31.60 -7.08 -10.98
C SER A 329 32.40 -6.46 -12.14
N LEU A 330 32.86 -5.21 -12.00
CA LEU A 330 33.46 -4.44 -13.10
C LEU A 330 34.70 -5.11 -13.70
N PRO A 331 35.68 -5.61 -12.91
CA PRO A 331 36.86 -6.24 -13.49
C PRO A 331 36.57 -7.53 -14.23
N LEU A 332 35.50 -8.25 -13.87
CA LEU A 332 35.09 -9.48 -14.57
C LEU A 332 34.58 -9.21 -16.00
N LEU A 333 34.22 -7.96 -16.32
CA LEU A 333 33.85 -7.58 -17.68
C LEU A 333 35.08 -7.57 -18.64
N LEU A 334 36.30 -7.50 -18.11
CA LEU A 334 37.51 -7.42 -18.92
C LEU A 334 37.95 -8.76 -19.52
N SER A 335 37.41 -9.88 -19.04
CA SER A 335 37.84 -11.20 -19.43
C SER A 335 36.66 -12.05 -19.94
N LEU A 336 36.87 -12.80 -21.05
CA LEU A 336 35.86 -13.67 -21.67
C LEU A 336 36.22 -15.16 -21.50
N ASP A 337 36.56 -15.56 -20.30
CA ASP A 337 36.91 -16.94 -19.97
C ASP A 337 35.99 -17.53 -18.90
N TRP A 338 35.82 -18.86 -18.92
CA TRP A 338 34.96 -19.57 -17.99
C TRP A 338 35.64 -19.78 -16.61
N VAL A 339 36.98 -19.75 -16.56
CA VAL A 339 37.74 -19.98 -15.33
C VAL A 339 37.57 -18.80 -14.38
N SER A 340 37.80 -17.56 -14.86
CA SER A 340 37.60 -16.37 -14.03
C SER A 340 36.16 -16.27 -13.53
N ALA A 341 35.17 -16.53 -14.42
CA ALA A 341 33.75 -16.48 -14.04
C ALA A 341 33.40 -17.55 -12.99
N SER A 342 33.93 -18.78 -13.12
CA SER A 342 33.70 -19.87 -12.17
C SER A 342 34.31 -19.59 -10.80
N VAL A 343 35.55 -19.10 -10.77
CA VAL A 343 36.27 -18.77 -9.53
C VAL A 343 35.57 -17.60 -8.81
N ALA A 344 35.20 -16.54 -9.54
CA ALA A 344 34.46 -15.42 -8.98
C ALA A 344 33.15 -15.88 -8.37
N LEU A 345 32.32 -16.60 -9.12
CA LEU A 345 31.03 -17.12 -8.67
C LEU A 345 31.19 -18.03 -7.43
N GLY A 346 32.20 -18.92 -7.44
CA GLY A 346 32.49 -19.79 -6.30
C GLY A 346 32.83 -19.01 -5.04
N LEU A 347 33.72 -18.01 -5.14
CA LEU A 347 34.11 -17.15 -4.00
C LEU A 347 32.93 -16.32 -3.50
N GLU A 348 32.14 -15.75 -4.38
CA GLU A 348 30.95 -14.97 -4.03
C GLU A 348 29.91 -15.81 -3.27
N VAL A 349 29.60 -17.00 -3.78
CA VAL A 349 28.67 -17.93 -3.11
C VAL A 349 29.20 -18.35 -1.75
N LEU A 350 30.50 -18.65 -1.62
CA LEU A 350 31.12 -19.00 -0.34
C LEU A 350 31.04 -17.84 0.66
N ILE A 351 31.34 -16.61 0.24
CA ILE A 351 31.24 -15.41 1.08
C ILE A 351 29.78 -15.19 1.51
N LEU A 352 28.83 -15.32 0.58
CA LEU A 352 27.40 -15.17 0.91
C LEU A 352 26.93 -16.23 1.91
N MET A 353 27.39 -17.47 1.77
CA MET A 353 27.11 -18.53 2.75
C MET A 353 27.75 -18.23 4.11
N ALA A 354 28.98 -17.71 4.16
CA ALA A 354 29.63 -17.30 5.39
C ALA A 354 28.90 -16.14 6.10
N ILE A 355 28.23 -15.27 5.35
CA ILE A 355 27.39 -14.17 5.87
C ILE A 355 25.99 -14.65 6.32
N GLY A 356 25.65 -15.94 6.07
CA GLY A 356 24.40 -16.55 6.54
C GLY A 356 23.28 -16.63 5.47
N PHE A 357 23.62 -16.52 4.17
CA PHE A 357 22.68 -16.83 3.10
C PHE A 357 22.73 -18.34 2.81
N THR A 358 21.57 -19.00 2.84
CA THR A 358 21.48 -20.37 2.33
C THR A 358 21.46 -20.40 0.81
N PRO A 359 21.98 -21.46 0.14
CA PRO A 359 21.96 -21.56 -1.33
C PRO A 359 20.57 -21.39 -1.92
N TRP A 360 19.54 -21.98 -1.29
CA TRP A 360 18.15 -21.84 -1.73
C TRP A 360 17.68 -20.38 -1.67
N ARG A 361 18.08 -19.66 -0.65
CA ARG A 361 17.74 -18.24 -0.48
C ARG A 361 18.43 -17.37 -1.54
N ILE A 362 19.71 -17.67 -1.89
CA ILE A 362 20.40 -17.01 -2.98
C ILE A 362 19.62 -17.19 -4.28
N VAL A 363 19.31 -18.43 -4.64
CA VAL A 363 18.55 -18.75 -5.87
C VAL A 363 17.18 -18.07 -5.88
N ARG A 364 16.43 -18.15 -4.78
CA ARG A 364 15.11 -17.52 -4.69
C ARG A 364 15.15 -16.00 -4.82
N SER A 365 16.17 -15.35 -4.26
CA SER A 365 16.30 -13.89 -4.32
C SER A 365 16.79 -13.39 -5.67
N THR A 366 17.54 -14.21 -6.41
CA THR A 366 18.16 -13.86 -7.69
C THR A 366 17.59 -14.67 -8.86
N TRP A 367 16.41 -15.29 -8.71
CA TRP A 367 15.78 -16.17 -9.69
C TRP A 367 15.69 -15.62 -11.12
N PRO A 368 15.47 -14.29 -11.35
CA PRO A 368 15.40 -13.78 -12.72
C PRO A 368 16.71 -13.97 -13.50
N ILE A 369 17.86 -13.97 -12.81
CA ILE A 369 19.17 -14.17 -13.44
C ILE A 369 19.31 -15.61 -13.89
N PHE A 370 18.78 -16.57 -13.11
CA PHE A 370 18.80 -18.00 -13.48
C PHE A 370 17.95 -18.31 -14.71
N ILE A 371 17.03 -17.44 -15.10
CA ILE A 371 16.31 -17.52 -16.37
C ILE A 371 17.06 -16.78 -17.47
N GLY A 372 17.62 -15.60 -17.20
CA GLY A 372 18.33 -14.79 -18.18
C GLY A 372 19.67 -15.36 -18.64
N ALA A 373 20.43 -15.95 -17.71
CA ALA A 373 21.75 -16.50 -18.01
C ALA A 373 21.72 -17.64 -19.05
N PRO A 374 20.85 -18.67 -18.95
CA PRO A 374 20.72 -19.70 -20.01
C PRO A 374 20.25 -19.14 -21.34
N GLY A 375 19.34 -18.16 -21.34
CA GLY A 375 18.88 -17.52 -22.58
C GLY A 375 20.00 -16.80 -23.31
N SER A 376 20.85 -16.05 -22.61
CA SER A 376 22.02 -15.40 -23.19
C SER A 376 23.08 -16.41 -23.64
N ALA A 377 23.31 -17.45 -22.83
CA ALA A 377 24.22 -18.55 -23.21
C ALA A 377 23.76 -19.25 -24.48
N LEU A 378 22.46 -19.51 -24.61
CA LEU A 378 21.89 -20.12 -25.83
C LEU A 378 22.09 -19.22 -27.06
N ALA A 379 21.91 -17.91 -26.91
CA ALA A 379 22.17 -16.97 -28.01
C ALA A 379 23.64 -16.99 -28.43
N VAL A 380 24.59 -17.02 -27.48
CA VAL A 380 26.02 -17.11 -27.76
C VAL A 380 26.39 -18.48 -28.38
N LEU A 381 25.76 -19.56 -27.92
CA LEU A 381 25.98 -20.91 -28.48
C LEU A 381 25.58 -20.98 -29.96
N LEU A 382 24.45 -20.37 -30.33
CA LEU A 382 23.89 -20.43 -31.69
C LEU A 382 24.53 -19.41 -32.64
N TYR A 383 24.94 -18.23 -32.14
CA TYR A 383 25.39 -17.11 -32.98
C TYR A 383 26.79 -16.59 -32.62
N GLY A 384 27.49 -17.22 -31.67
CA GLY A 384 28.83 -16.83 -31.26
C GLY A 384 29.91 -17.13 -32.29
N LYS A 385 31.13 -16.63 -32.05
CA LYS A 385 32.28 -16.91 -32.91
C LYS A 385 32.49 -18.43 -33.04
N SER A 386 32.51 -18.95 -34.28
CA SER A 386 32.81 -20.35 -34.58
C SER A 386 34.32 -20.59 -34.53
N GLY A 387 34.73 -21.78 -34.05
CA GLY A 387 36.13 -22.23 -34.03
C GLY A 387 36.29 -23.58 -33.35
N GLY A 388 37.31 -24.32 -33.72
CA GLY A 388 37.52 -25.70 -33.24
C GLY A 388 36.65 -26.72 -33.96
N GLY A 389 36.39 -27.88 -33.33
CA GLY A 389 35.55 -28.94 -33.88
C GLY A 389 34.08 -28.51 -33.99
N THR A 390 33.43 -28.89 -35.10
CA THR A 390 32.00 -28.61 -35.28
C THR A 390 31.17 -29.77 -34.71
N TRP A 391 30.28 -29.48 -33.75
CA TRP A 391 29.40 -30.49 -33.16
C TRP A 391 28.12 -30.66 -33.97
N TRP A 392 27.56 -29.51 -34.49
CA TRP A 392 26.33 -29.53 -35.26
C TRP A 392 26.25 -28.31 -36.17
N HIS A 393 25.72 -28.53 -37.39
CA HIS A 393 25.53 -27.47 -38.38
C HIS A 393 24.13 -27.58 -39.01
N TRP A 394 23.39 -26.48 -38.99
CA TRP A 394 22.10 -26.38 -39.65
C TRP A 394 21.86 -24.97 -40.20
N GLY A 395 21.89 -24.83 -41.51
CA GLY A 395 21.77 -23.51 -42.15
C GLY A 395 22.90 -22.56 -41.77
N TRP A 396 22.57 -21.45 -41.14
CA TRP A 396 23.53 -20.46 -40.63
C TRP A 396 23.98 -20.69 -39.17
N ILE A 397 23.42 -21.68 -38.51
CA ILE A 397 23.76 -22.01 -37.12
C ILE A 397 24.85 -23.07 -37.13
N THR A 398 25.99 -22.76 -36.48
CA THR A 398 27.11 -23.70 -36.35
C THR A 398 27.55 -23.77 -34.91
N ILE A 399 27.31 -24.88 -34.23
CA ILE A 399 27.77 -25.13 -32.88
C ILE A 399 29.16 -25.73 -32.93
N THR A 400 30.12 -25.06 -32.27
CA THR A 400 31.53 -25.45 -32.25
C THR A 400 32.04 -25.46 -30.80
N ASP A 401 33.23 -26.08 -30.59
CA ASP A 401 33.90 -26.08 -29.27
C ASP A 401 34.00 -24.68 -28.70
N ARG A 402 34.39 -23.70 -29.52
CA ARG A 402 34.56 -22.32 -29.08
C ARG A 402 33.22 -21.63 -28.76
N SER A 403 32.17 -21.87 -29.52
CA SER A 403 30.86 -21.33 -29.23
C SER A 403 30.27 -21.90 -27.93
N ALA A 404 30.52 -23.18 -27.64
CA ALA A 404 30.11 -23.84 -26.39
C ALA A 404 30.89 -23.29 -25.19
N GLU A 405 32.20 -23.11 -25.32
CA GLU A 405 33.04 -22.51 -24.28
C GLU A 405 32.62 -21.06 -23.97
N LEU A 406 32.39 -20.25 -25.01
CA LEU A 406 31.90 -18.85 -24.83
C LEU A 406 30.50 -18.79 -24.22
N ALA A 407 29.62 -19.73 -24.59
CA ALA A 407 28.28 -19.82 -24.00
C ALA A 407 28.34 -20.13 -22.51
N LEU A 408 29.18 -21.08 -22.09
CA LEU A 408 29.41 -21.42 -20.68
C LEU A 408 30.00 -20.23 -19.92
N ALA A 409 31.06 -19.60 -20.48
CA ALA A 409 31.70 -18.44 -19.90
C ALA A 409 30.68 -17.27 -19.70
N THR A 410 29.80 -17.07 -20.70
CA THR A 410 28.75 -16.04 -20.64
C THR A 410 27.72 -16.35 -19.55
N ALA A 411 27.24 -17.59 -19.44
CA ALA A 411 26.29 -17.99 -18.41
C ALA A 411 26.86 -17.75 -17.01
N LEU A 412 28.08 -18.25 -16.75
CA LEU A 412 28.75 -18.12 -15.47
C LEU A 412 29.03 -16.65 -15.10
N ARG A 413 29.41 -15.84 -16.08
CA ARG A 413 29.65 -14.41 -15.89
C ARG A 413 28.38 -13.65 -15.52
N ILE A 414 27.25 -13.92 -16.20
CA ILE A 414 25.98 -13.31 -15.88
C ILE A 414 25.58 -13.64 -14.43
N LEU A 415 25.83 -14.87 -13.98
CA LEU A 415 25.60 -15.26 -12.59
C LEU A 415 26.56 -14.53 -11.63
N ALA A 416 27.87 -14.50 -11.93
CA ALA A 416 28.89 -13.85 -11.10
C ALA A 416 28.69 -12.33 -10.97
N ILE A 417 28.21 -11.65 -11.99
CA ILE A 417 27.89 -10.20 -11.93
C ILE A 417 26.52 -9.95 -11.29
N GLY A 418 25.54 -10.76 -11.65
CA GLY A 418 24.15 -10.49 -11.29
C GLY A 418 23.81 -10.86 -9.84
N ILE A 419 24.36 -11.95 -9.30
CA ILE A 419 24.06 -12.37 -7.92
C ILE A 419 24.50 -11.30 -6.91
N PRO A 420 25.77 -10.84 -6.88
CA PRO A 420 26.18 -9.81 -5.92
C PRO A 420 25.47 -8.49 -6.16
N ALA A 421 25.18 -8.10 -7.40
CA ALA A 421 24.46 -6.88 -7.71
C ALA A 421 23.03 -6.87 -7.12
N ILE A 422 22.26 -7.93 -7.28
CA ILE A 422 20.91 -8.02 -6.69
C ILE A 422 20.98 -8.09 -5.16
N ILE A 423 21.89 -8.92 -4.60
CA ILE A 423 22.00 -9.09 -3.15
C ILE A 423 22.46 -7.80 -2.48
N ALA A 424 23.32 -7.03 -3.14
CA ALA A 424 23.77 -5.74 -2.61
C ALA A 424 22.61 -4.75 -2.47
N VAL A 425 21.67 -4.73 -3.40
CA VAL A 425 20.49 -3.83 -3.35
C VAL A 425 19.43 -4.34 -2.38
N LEU A 426 19.37 -5.65 -2.19
CA LEU A 426 18.32 -6.29 -1.40
C LEU A 426 18.27 -5.76 0.05
N GLY A 427 17.16 -5.13 0.40
CA GLY A 427 16.93 -4.61 1.76
C GLY A 427 17.74 -3.35 2.12
N ILE A 428 18.24 -2.59 1.15
CA ILE A 428 18.72 -1.22 1.38
C ILE A 428 17.49 -0.33 1.60
N ASP A 429 17.56 0.51 2.65
CA ASP A 429 16.61 1.61 2.81
C ASP A 429 16.97 2.71 1.81
N ALA A 430 15.95 3.17 1.06
CA ALA A 430 16.16 4.20 0.04
C ALA A 430 16.61 5.55 0.65
N THR A 431 16.19 5.83 1.89
CA THR A 431 16.56 7.05 2.60
C THR A 431 18.03 7.00 3.03
N ASP A 432 18.47 5.87 3.62
CA ASP A 432 19.87 5.67 4.03
C ASP A 432 20.81 5.72 2.82
N LEU A 433 20.35 5.22 1.66
CA LEU A 433 21.10 5.30 0.41
C LEU A 433 21.22 6.74 -0.10
N ALA A 434 20.13 7.49 -0.05
CA ALA A 434 20.11 8.90 -0.45
C ALA A 434 21.02 9.73 0.45
N ASP A 435 20.94 9.54 1.78
CA ASP A 435 21.81 10.23 2.74
C ASP A 435 23.28 9.89 2.48
N GLY A 436 23.60 8.64 2.16
CA GLY A 436 24.95 8.23 1.79
C GLY A 436 25.43 8.85 0.47
N PHE A 437 24.60 8.94 -0.55
CA PHE A 437 24.96 9.59 -1.83
C PHE A 437 25.22 11.09 -1.66
N SER A 438 24.42 11.78 -0.87
CA SER A 438 24.60 13.19 -0.58
C SER A 438 25.86 13.45 0.27
N GLN A 439 26.01 12.71 1.38
CA GLN A 439 27.03 13.00 2.39
C GLN A 439 28.40 12.39 2.08
N LEU A 440 28.48 11.18 1.48
CA LEU A 440 29.75 10.49 1.21
C LEU A 440 30.26 10.72 -0.20
N LEU A 441 29.38 10.72 -1.21
CA LEU A 441 29.75 10.95 -2.61
C LEU A 441 29.58 12.40 -3.03
N HIS A 442 29.07 13.27 -2.15
CA HIS A 442 28.82 14.69 -2.41
C HIS A 442 28.04 14.93 -3.72
N LEU A 443 27.11 14.02 -4.02
CA LEU A 443 26.23 14.22 -5.17
C LEU A 443 25.24 15.36 -4.89
N PRO A 444 24.86 16.15 -5.90
CA PRO A 444 23.95 17.27 -5.71
C PRO A 444 22.62 16.81 -5.08
N ASP A 445 22.22 17.42 -3.97
CA ASP A 445 21.03 17.09 -3.19
C ASP A 445 19.75 17.07 -4.04
N ARG A 446 19.65 17.95 -5.03
CA ARG A 446 18.53 18.01 -5.97
C ARG A 446 18.34 16.69 -6.72
N PHE A 447 19.42 16.04 -7.13
CA PHE A 447 19.40 14.74 -7.80
C PHE A 447 19.05 13.61 -6.85
N VAL A 448 19.72 13.58 -5.72
CA VAL A 448 19.61 12.49 -4.74
C VAL A 448 18.20 12.43 -4.17
N TYR A 449 17.71 13.54 -3.62
CA TYR A 449 16.38 13.57 -3.00
C TYR A 449 15.25 13.63 -4.04
N GLY A 450 15.51 14.13 -5.25
CA GLY A 450 14.60 13.97 -6.38
C GLY A 450 14.42 12.50 -6.77
N GLY A 451 15.51 11.74 -6.83
CA GLY A 451 15.49 10.30 -7.04
C GLY A 451 14.77 9.53 -5.91
N LEU A 452 15.04 9.91 -4.66
CA LEU A 452 14.34 9.35 -3.48
C LEU A 452 12.82 9.60 -3.56
N ALA A 453 12.42 10.82 -3.90
CA ALA A 453 11.01 11.16 -4.09
C ALA A 453 10.37 10.31 -5.20
N GLY A 454 11.08 10.09 -6.31
CA GLY A 454 10.64 9.20 -7.39
C GLY A 454 10.47 7.73 -6.95
N MET A 455 11.41 7.20 -6.18
CA MET A 455 11.31 5.84 -5.64
C MET A 455 10.13 5.69 -4.67
N ARG A 456 9.91 6.66 -3.79
CA ARG A 456 8.75 6.68 -2.89
C ARG A 456 7.44 6.78 -3.67
N LEU A 457 7.40 7.60 -4.73
CA LEU A 457 6.24 7.71 -5.60
C LEU A 457 5.89 6.36 -6.25
N PHE A 458 6.91 5.59 -6.67
CA PHE A 458 6.68 4.26 -7.26
C PHE A 458 5.99 3.29 -6.30
N SER A 459 6.40 3.24 -5.03
CA SER A 459 5.72 2.42 -4.02
C SER A 459 4.26 2.85 -3.82
N VAL A 460 4.02 4.16 -3.77
CA VAL A 460 2.66 4.72 -3.66
C VAL A 460 1.81 4.37 -4.88
N LEU A 461 2.38 4.35 -6.09
CA LEU A 461 1.66 3.93 -7.31
C LEU A 461 1.22 2.46 -7.27
N GLN A 462 2.02 1.58 -6.66
CA GLN A 462 1.63 0.18 -6.45
C GLN A 462 0.43 0.07 -5.51
N ASP A 463 0.42 0.85 -4.42
CA ASP A 463 -0.72 0.91 -3.50
C ASP A 463 -1.96 1.51 -4.17
N ASP A 464 -1.80 2.60 -4.94
CA ASP A 464 -2.88 3.21 -5.70
C ASP A 464 -3.47 2.24 -6.75
N TRP A 465 -2.63 1.44 -7.42
CA TRP A 465 -3.10 0.40 -8.35
C TRP A 465 -3.95 -0.65 -7.63
N ALA A 466 -3.50 -1.13 -6.48
CA ALA A 466 -4.26 -2.09 -5.68
C ALA A 466 -5.60 -1.49 -5.21
N ALA A 467 -5.60 -0.23 -4.75
CA ALA A 467 -6.81 0.48 -4.33
C ALA A 467 -7.78 0.70 -5.49
N LEU A 468 -7.29 1.09 -6.68
CA LEU A 468 -8.11 1.23 -7.89
C LEU A 468 -8.73 -0.12 -8.31
N THR A 469 -7.97 -1.22 -8.21
CA THR A 469 -8.47 -2.56 -8.53
C THR A 469 -9.58 -2.96 -7.55
N ALA A 470 -9.35 -2.79 -6.25
CA ALA A 470 -10.34 -3.08 -5.22
C ALA A 470 -11.60 -2.22 -5.36
N SER A 471 -11.42 -0.92 -5.63
CA SER A 471 -12.52 0.01 -5.85
C SER A 471 -13.39 -0.39 -7.05
N ARG A 472 -12.79 -0.77 -8.17
CA ARG A 472 -13.53 -1.24 -9.35
C ARG A 472 -14.29 -2.52 -9.07
N ARG A 473 -13.67 -3.45 -8.33
CA ARG A 473 -14.33 -4.68 -7.90
C ARG A 473 -15.54 -4.40 -7.01
N SER A 474 -15.44 -3.51 -6.04
CA SER A 474 -16.54 -3.13 -5.15
C SER A 474 -17.72 -2.46 -5.90
N ARG A 475 -17.49 -1.96 -7.11
CA ARG A 475 -18.50 -1.26 -7.95
C ARG A 475 -18.96 -2.08 -9.15
N GLY A 476 -18.70 -3.39 -9.19
CA GLY A 476 -19.16 -4.30 -10.24
C GLY A 476 -18.37 -4.24 -11.55
N LEU A 477 -17.14 -3.69 -11.53
CA LEU A 477 -16.28 -3.55 -12.70
C LEU A 477 -15.13 -4.58 -12.77
N GLY A 478 -15.00 -5.49 -11.81
CA GLY A 478 -13.89 -6.44 -11.72
C GLY A 478 -14.06 -7.71 -12.56
N ASP A 479 -15.24 -7.96 -13.14
CA ASP A 479 -15.54 -9.18 -13.88
C ASP A 479 -15.13 -9.10 -15.36
N ASP A 480 -14.72 -7.92 -15.83
CA ASP A 480 -14.23 -7.71 -17.18
C ASP A 480 -12.86 -8.35 -17.40
N SER A 481 -12.49 -8.68 -18.64
CA SER A 481 -11.19 -9.25 -18.94
C SER A 481 -10.06 -8.32 -18.48
N LYS A 482 -8.98 -8.88 -17.93
CA LYS A 482 -7.83 -8.11 -17.41
C LYS A 482 -7.28 -7.10 -18.44
N PHE A 483 -7.35 -7.44 -19.73
CA PHE A 483 -6.88 -6.55 -20.79
C PHE A 483 -7.81 -5.35 -21.01
N LYS A 484 -9.13 -5.54 -20.97
CA LYS A 484 -10.11 -4.43 -21.11
C LYS A 484 -10.09 -3.49 -19.92
N SER A 485 -9.86 -4.00 -18.70
CA SER A 485 -9.80 -3.20 -17.48
C SER A 485 -8.48 -2.45 -17.31
N PHE A 486 -7.40 -2.92 -17.96
CA PHE A 486 -6.05 -2.35 -17.80
C PHE A 486 -5.97 -0.87 -18.24
N PHE A 487 -6.42 -0.54 -19.45
CA PHE A 487 -6.27 0.82 -19.99
C PHE A 487 -7.00 1.90 -19.17
N PRO A 488 -8.30 1.73 -18.82
CA PRO A 488 -8.98 2.71 -17.98
C PRO A 488 -8.36 2.84 -16.58
N GLN A 489 -7.81 1.75 -16.04
CA GLN A 489 -7.15 1.76 -14.73
C GLN A 489 -5.78 2.44 -14.79
N ALA A 490 -4.99 2.15 -15.84
CA ALA A 490 -3.71 2.82 -16.08
C ALA A 490 -3.89 4.33 -16.32
N PHE A 491 -4.94 4.73 -17.05
CA PHE A 491 -5.26 6.14 -17.23
C PHE A 491 -5.62 6.84 -15.91
N ALA A 492 -6.47 6.21 -15.08
CA ALA A 492 -6.80 6.75 -13.75
C ALA A 492 -5.55 6.88 -12.88
N LEU A 493 -4.66 5.87 -12.87
CA LEU A 493 -3.40 5.92 -12.15
C LEU A 493 -2.49 7.05 -12.66
N LEU A 494 -2.43 7.27 -13.98
CA LEU A 494 -1.65 8.37 -14.58
C LEU A 494 -2.15 9.74 -14.08
N VAL A 495 -3.45 9.96 -14.07
CA VAL A 495 -4.05 11.22 -13.58
C VAL A 495 -3.72 11.43 -12.10
N LEU A 496 -3.88 10.40 -11.27
CA LEU A 496 -3.53 10.45 -9.84
C LEU A 496 -2.03 10.74 -9.63
N SER A 497 -1.17 10.11 -10.44
CA SER A 497 0.29 10.31 -10.39
C SER A 497 0.68 11.75 -10.68
N ILE A 498 0.14 12.34 -11.75
CA ILE A 498 0.42 13.74 -12.12
C ILE A 498 -0.01 14.68 -11.01
N ARG A 499 -1.22 14.52 -10.47
CA ARG A 499 -1.72 15.35 -9.37
C ARG A 499 -0.84 15.23 -8.13
N ARG A 500 -0.48 14.02 -7.73
CA ARG A 500 0.34 13.77 -6.56
C ARG A 500 1.75 14.33 -6.73
N SER A 501 2.34 14.18 -7.93
CA SER A 501 3.65 14.73 -8.25
C SER A 501 3.67 16.26 -8.20
N THR A 502 2.63 16.92 -8.71
CA THR A 502 2.52 18.39 -8.62
C THR A 502 2.37 18.86 -7.18
N THR A 503 1.53 18.18 -6.38
CA THR A 503 1.37 18.51 -4.96
C THR A 503 2.68 18.30 -4.18
N LEU A 504 3.39 17.18 -4.46
CA LEU A 504 4.69 16.89 -3.85
C LEU A 504 5.72 17.96 -4.23
N ALA A 505 5.80 18.35 -5.51
CA ALA A 505 6.72 19.37 -5.99
C ALA A 505 6.49 20.71 -5.28
N VAL A 506 5.23 21.15 -5.17
CA VAL A 506 4.87 22.38 -4.45
C VAL A 506 5.24 22.28 -2.96
N ALA A 507 4.96 21.16 -2.31
CA ALA A 507 5.32 20.94 -0.91
C ALA A 507 6.84 20.92 -0.69
N MET A 508 7.61 20.34 -1.62
CA MET A 508 9.07 20.34 -1.57
C MET A 508 9.61 21.75 -1.75
N GLN A 509 9.09 22.52 -2.71
CA GLN A 509 9.47 23.92 -2.92
C GLN A 509 9.16 24.79 -1.70
N ALA A 510 7.99 24.64 -1.10
CA ALA A 510 7.60 25.35 0.12
C ALA A 510 8.53 25.05 1.31
N ARG A 511 9.19 23.88 1.32
CA ARG A 511 10.19 23.48 2.31
C ARG A 511 11.62 23.86 1.92
N GLY A 512 11.81 24.72 0.91
CA GLY A 512 13.12 25.19 0.47
C GLY A 512 13.89 24.22 -0.43
N PHE A 513 13.22 23.20 -1.01
CA PHE A 513 13.89 22.30 -1.95
C PHE A 513 14.30 23.08 -3.22
N GLY A 514 15.58 23.04 -3.53
CA GLY A 514 16.14 23.78 -4.67
C GLY A 514 16.62 25.19 -4.34
N SER A 515 16.59 25.64 -3.08
CA SER A 515 17.27 26.85 -2.62
C SER A 515 18.79 26.69 -2.68
N ASP A 516 19.52 27.80 -2.69
CA ASP A 516 20.99 27.78 -2.66
C ASP A 516 21.57 27.67 -1.24
N GLU A 517 20.70 27.65 -0.21
CA GLU A 517 21.10 27.49 1.18
C GLU A 517 21.56 26.05 1.46
N PRO A 518 22.66 25.87 2.21
CA PRO A 518 23.15 24.54 2.57
C PRO A 518 22.12 23.81 3.45
N ARG A 519 21.84 22.55 3.11
CA ARG A 519 20.90 21.72 3.88
C ARG A 519 21.54 21.20 5.16
N SER A 520 20.77 21.16 6.22
CA SER A 520 21.06 20.38 7.40
C SER A 520 20.60 18.93 7.22
N HIS A 521 21.41 17.96 7.66
CA HIS A 521 21.05 16.55 7.60
C HIS A 521 20.53 16.07 8.95
N ALA A 522 19.31 15.55 8.98
CA ALA A 522 18.71 15.00 10.20
C ALA A 522 19.37 13.69 10.62
N ARG A 523 19.95 12.94 9.66
CA ARG A 523 20.67 11.68 9.88
C ARG A 523 22.07 11.79 9.30
N VAL A 524 23.05 11.26 10.01
CA VAL A 524 24.44 11.21 9.55
C VAL A 524 24.73 9.82 9.02
N SER A 525 25.23 9.74 7.78
CA SER A 525 25.67 8.48 7.17
C SER A 525 27.03 8.07 7.75
N VAL A 526 27.00 7.16 8.72
CA VAL A 526 28.21 6.74 9.43
C VAL A 526 28.93 5.64 8.66
N VAL A 527 30.23 5.86 8.39
CA VAL A 527 31.14 4.86 7.82
C VAL A 527 31.99 4.27 8.93
N ARG A 528 32.10 2.95 8.97
CA ARG A 528 32.87 2.20 9.97
C ARG A 528 34.00 1.42 9.30
N ALA A 529 35.01 1.01 10.08
CA ALA A 529 36.15 0.21 9.57
C ALA A 529 35.70 -1.06 8.80
N ARG A 530 34.61 -1.69 9.22
CA ARG A 530 34.03 -2.86 8.54
C ARG A 530 33.57 -2.58 7.10
N ASP A 531 33.14 -1.33 6.80
CA ASP A 531 32.70 -0.95 5.45
C ASP A 531 33.88 -0.93 4.49
N HIS A 532 35.03 -0.43 4.94
CA HIS A 532 36.28 -0.48 4.18
C HIS A 532 36.77 -1.92 3.97
N TRP A 533 36.74 -2.77 5.02
CA TRP A 533 37.05 -4.17 4.88
C TRP A 533 36.17 -4.91 3.90
N PHE A 534 34.89 -4.57 3.87
CA PHE A 534 33.95 -5.11 2.89
C PHE A 534 34.38 -4.77 1.46
N LEU A 535 34.78 -3.51 1.16
CA LEU A 535 35.30 -3.13 -0.16
C LEU A 535 36.55 -3.89 -0.53
N VAL A 536 37.47 -4.07 0.42
CA VAL A 536 38.71 -4.83 0.19
C VAL A 536 38.38 -6.29 -0.18
N VAL A 537 37.46 -6.93 0.53
CA VAL A 537 37.02 -8.30 0.22
C VAL A 537 36.39 -8.35 -1.16
N CYS A 538 35.50 -7.40 -1.50
CA CYS A 538 34.88 -7.35 -2.82
C CYS A 538 35.90 -7.12 -3.96
N LEU A 539 36.96 -6.37 -3.72
CA LEU A 539 38.04 -6.16 -4.71
C LEU A 539 38.93 -7.40 -4.86
N LEU A 540 39.16 -8.16 -3.79
CA LEU A 540 39.98 -9.39 -3.84
C LEU A 540 39.32 -10.50 -4.68
N ILE A 541 38.01 -10.54 -4.79
CA ILE A 541 37.28 -11.55 -5.58
C ILE A 541 37.71 -11.52 -7.05
N PRO A 542 37.54 -10.41 -7.79
CA PRO A 542 37.94 -10.37 -9.19
C PRO A 542 39.48 -10.47 -9.38
N VAL A 543 40.29 -9.98 -8.44
CA VAL A 543 41.73 -10.13 -8.50
C VAL A 543 42.10 -11.62 -8.43
N ALA A 544 41.55 -12.37 -7.49
CA ALA A 544 41.78 -13.82 -7.39
C ALA A 544 41.26 -14.57 -8.63
N ALA A 545 40.10 -14.18 -9.15
CA ALA A 545 39.50 -14.79 -10.35
C ALA A 545 40.36 -14.57 -11.60
N LEU A 546 40.81 -13.33 -11.84
CA LEU A 546 41.67 -13.00 -12.98
C LEU A 546 43.06 -13.62 -12.87
N THR A 547 43.65 -13.66 -11.68
CA THR A 547 44.94 -14.36 -11.46
C THR A 547 44.82 -15.86 -11.70
N ALA A 548 43.73 -16.50 -11.28
CA ALA A 548 43.45 -17.89 -11.58
C ALA A 548 43.35 -18.16 -13.09
N ALA A 549 42.67 -17.30 -13.83
CA ALA A 549 42.56 -17.38 -15.29
C ALA A 549 43.92 -17.19 -15.99
N LEU A 550 44.76 -16.28 -15.50
CA LEU A 550 46.12 -16.09 -16.01
C LEU A 550 47.00 -17.32 -15.74
N CYS A 551 46.93 -17.91 -14.56
CA CYS A 551 47.67 -19.13 -14.22
C CYS A 551 47.19 -20.33 -15.03
N ALA A 552 45.92 -20.41 -15.31
CA ALA A 552 45.32 -21.48 -16.18
C ALA A 552 45.58 -21.26 -17.66
N GLY A 553 46.12 -20.11 -18.07
CA GLY A 553 46.34 -19.79 -19.49
C GLY A 553 45.08 -19.60 -20.32
N THR A 554 43.93 -19.39 -19.64
CA THR A 554 42.61 -19.23 -20.29
C THR A 554 42.20 -17.76 -20.41
N PHE A 555 43.00 -16.85 -19.88
CA PHE A 555 42.71 -15.42 -19.90
C PHE A 555 42.58 -14.90 -21.33
N SER A 556 41.41 -14.42 -21.70
CA SER A 556 41.11 -13.82 -22.99
C SER A 556 40.58 -12.43 -22.78
N PHE A 557 41.35 -11.40 -23.20
CA PHE A 557 40.92 -10.04 -23.12
C PHE A 557 39.78 -9.73 -24.09
N PHE A 558 38.89 -8.82 -23.71
CA PHE A 558 37.74 -8.40 -24.53
C PHE A 558 38.23 -7.79 -25.86
N GLY A 559 38.19 -8.54 -26.95
CA GLY A 559 38.53 -8.07 -28.30
C GLY A 559 39.55 -8.90 -29.10
N ASN A 560 40.18 -9.93 -28.53
CA ASN A 560 41.05 -10.86 -29.27
C ASN A 560 40.35 -12.15 -29.72
#